data_6d3dd05523b0abe52ff96fa7d4c64f28
#
_entry.id   6d3dd05523b0abe52ff96fa7d4c64f28
#
_cell.length_a   1.000
_cell.length_b   1.000
_cell.length_c   1.000
_cell.angle_alpha   90.00
_cell.angle_beta   90.00
_cell.angle_gamma   90.00
#
_symmetry.space_group_name_H-M   'P 1'
#
loop_
_entity.id
_entity.type
_entity.pdbx_description
1 polymer ?
#
loop_
_entity_poly.entity_id
_entity_poly.type
_entity_poly.pdbx_seq_one_letter_code
_entity_poly.pdbx_strand_id
1 'polypeptide(L)'
;MATTFASVSVTCWGIQFIKGFRQGALCTNPAIQTLIDYTYDFVNPQLGEQFARRILDQGADVVFAVAGPTGHGTVITTTYSQKWAIGVDDDYYYSVYGGGNVPGAEYLLSSVMKRIDNAVYGTIGDTAKNC
;
A
#
# COMPACT_ATOMS: atom_id res chain seq x y z
N MET A 1 15.56 2.00 -17.57
CA MET A 1 14.70 0.89 -17.16
C MET A 1 13.35 1.48 -16.80
N ALA A 2 12.26 1.01 -17.38
CA ALA A 2 10.93 1.50 -17.00
C ALA A 2 10.57 0.85 -15.67
N THR A 3 10.37 1.65 -14.64
CA THR A 3 9.91 1.18 -13.34
C THR A 3 8.43 0.82 -13.45
N THR A 4 8.05 -0.35 -13.04
CA THR A 4 6.66 -0.81 -13.06
C THR A 4 6.08 -0.74 -11.66
N PHE A 5 5.10 0.14 -11.47
CA PHE A 5 4.35 0.25 -10.23
C PHE A 5 3.10 -0.62 -10.29
N ALA A 6 2.88 -1.42 -9.27
CA ALA A 6 1.66 -2.19 -9.13
C ALA A 6 0.91 -1.78 -7.88
N SER A 7 -0.41 -1.81 -7.93
CA SER A 7 -1.25 -1.66 -6.75
C SER A 7 -2.26 -2.80 -6.66
N VAL A 8 -2.47 -3.30 -5.44
CA VAL A 8 -3.45 -4.32 -5.12
C VAL A 8 -4.50 -3.69 -4.22
N SER A 9 -5.77 -3.82 -4.57
CA SER A 9 -6.88 -3.29 -3.78
C SER A 9 -8.01 -4.30 -3.65
N VAL A 10 -8.85 -4.12 -2.64
CA VAL A 10 -9.97 -5.01 -2.36
C VAL A 10 -11.28 -4.52 -2.97
N THR A 11 -11.52 -3.22 -2.97
CA THR A 11 -12.86 -2.65 -3.22
C THR A 11 -12.81 -1.27 -3.85
N CYS A 12 -13.99 -0.76 -4.23
CA CYS A 12 -14.19 0.62 -4.69
C CYS A 12 -13.67 1.69 -3.70
N TRP A 13 -13.60 1.41 -2.40
CA TRP A 13 -13.04 2.33 -1.39
C TRP A 13 -11.53 2.53 -1.56
N GLY A 14 -10.81 1.51 -1.99
CA GLY A 14 -9.38 1.58 -2.30
C GLY A 14 -9.06 2.37 -3.57
N ILE A 15 -10.06 2.62 -4.43
CA ILE A 15 -9.85 3.30 -5.73
C ILE A 15 -9.23 4.69 -5.56
N GLN A 16 -9.60 5.44 -4.52
CA GLN A 16 -9.07 6.79 -4.31
C GLN A 16 -7.56 6.75 -4.00
N PHE A 17 -7.13 5.79 -3.17
CA PHE A 17 -5.71 5.58 -2.87
C PHE A 17 -4.94 5.18 -4.13
N ILE A 18 -5.47 4.25 -4.90
CA ILE A 18 -4.87 3.79 -6.16
C ILE A 18 -4.77 4.92 -7.19
N LYS A 19 -5.84 5.70 -7.35
CA LYS A 19 -5.84 6.85 -8.28
C LYS A 19 -4.82 7.89 -7.87
N GLY A 20 -4.75 8.25 -6.59
CA GLY A 20 -3.77 9.20 -6.07
C GLY A 20 -2.33 8.69 -6.26
N PHE A 21 -2.07 7.44 -5.93
CA PHE A 21 -0.78 6.79 -6.14
C PHE A 21 -0.35 6.81 -7.62
N ARG A 22 -1.25 6.35 -8.51
CA ARG A 22 -1.00 6.34 -9.95
C ARG A 22 -0.75 7.75 -10.49
N GLN A 23 -1.56 8.71 -10.08
CA GLN A 23 -1.41 10.10 -10.51
C GLN A 23 -0.07 10.69 -10.08
N GLY A 24 0.33 10.46 -8.83
CA GLY A 24 1.62 10.90 -8.31
C GLY A 24 2.80 10.26 -9.05
N ALA A 25 2.73 8.95 -9.30
CA ALA A 25 3.75 8.23 -10.05
C ALA A 25 3.90 8.78 -11.48
N LEU A 26 2.79 8.95 -12.21
CA LEU A 26 2.80 9.48 -13.58
C LEU A 26 3.22 10.97 -13.65
N CYS A 27 2.91 11.76 -12.62
CA CYS A 27 3.36 13.14 -12.52
C CYS A 27 4.89 13.23 -12.40
N THR A 28 5.48 12.28 -11.64
CA THR A 28 6.94 12.23 -11.43
C THR A 28 7.67 11.67 -12.65
N ASN A 29 7.11 10.63 -13.26
CA ASN A 29 7.67 10.02 -14.47
C ASN A 29 6.57 9.51 -15.39
N PRO A 30 6.24 10.22 -16.48
CA PRO A 30 5.18 9.80 -17.40
C PRO A 30 5.41 8.46 -18.12
N ALA A 31 6.64 7.94 -18.12
CA ALA A 31 6.99 6.64 -18.71
C ALA A 31 6.77 5.45 -17.74
N ILE A 32 6.32 5.71 -16.51
CA ILE A 32 6.02 4.66 -15.53
C ILE A 32 4.84 3.81 -16.02
N GLN A 33 5.03 2.50 -16.01
CA GLN A 33 3.94 1.55 -16.20
C GLN A 33 3.22 1.31 -14.88
N THR A 34 1.90 1.30 -14.90
CA THR A 34 1.07 1.05 -13.71
C THR A 34 0.19 -0.18 -13.93
N LEU A 35 0.31 -1.16 -13.04
CA LEU A 35 -0.56 -2.33 -12.96
C LEU A 35 -1.54 -2.17 -11.81
N ILE A 36 -2.79 -2.58 -11.99
CA ILE A 36 -3.80 -2.55 -10.93
C ILE A 36 -4.48 -3.91 -10.88
N ASP A 37 -4.58 -4.48 -9.69
CA ASP A 37 -5.23 -5.74 -9.47
C ASP A 37 -6.19 -5.68 -8.28
N TYR A 38 -7.28 -6.44 -8.30
CA TYR A 38 -8.33 -6.42 -7.27
C TYR A 38 -8.52 -7.81 -6.67
N THR A 39 -8.34 -7.91 -5.35
CA THR A 39 -8.46 -9.19 -4.62
C THR A 39 -9.88 -9.55 -4.26
N TYR A 40 -10.77 -8.57 -4.11
CA TYR A 40 -12.15 -8.73 -3.63
C TYR A 40 -12.29 -9.44 -2.28
N ASP A 41 -11.19 -9.58 -1.53
CA ASP A 41 -11.14 -10.18 -0.21
C ASP A 41 -10.22 -9.35 0.70
N PHE A 42 -10.71 -9.01 1.89
CA PHE A 42 -10.04 -8.11 2.83
C PHE A 42 -9.21 -8.86 3.89
N VAL A 43 -9.49 -10.14 4.12
CA VAL A 43 -9.01 -10.85 5.32
C VAL A 43 -8.20 -12.10 4.99
N ASN A 44 -7.71 -12.23 3.76
CA ASN A 44 -7.02 -13.41 3.27
C ASN A 44 -5.56 -13.12 2.85
N PRO A 45 -4.59 -13.19 3.78
CA PRO A 45 -3.18 -12.95 3.45
C PRO A 45 -2.60 -13.90 2.38
N GLN A 46 -3.08 -15.15 2.33
CA GLN A 46 -2.63 -16.12 1.32
C GLN A 46 -3.04 -15.71 -0.09
N LEU A 47 -4.23 -15.11 -0.22
CA LEU A 47 -4.65 -14.51 -1.48
C LEU A 47 -3.77 -13.32 -1.85
N GLY A 48 -3.43 -12.49 -0.86
CA GLY A 48 -2.49 -11.36 -1.04
C GLY A 48 -1.12 -11.82 -1.56
N GLU A 49 -0.59 -12.92 -1.03
CA GLU A 49 0.63 -13.54 -1.52
C GLU A 49 0.53 -13.95 -2.99
N GLN A 50 -0.57 -14.62 -3.39
CA GLN A 50 -0.78 -15.04 -4.78
C GLN A 50 -0.82 -13.84 -5.73
N PHE A 51 -1.50 -12.76 -5.34
CA PHE A 51 -1.56 -11.53 -6.12
C PHE A 51 -0.19 -10.85 -6.23
N ALA A 52 0.58 -10.81 -5.13
CA ALA A 52 1.93 -10.29 -5.15
C ALA A 52 2.81 -11.03 -6.16
N ARG A 53 2.84 -12.36 -6.10
CA ARG A 53 3.60 -13.18 -7.06
C ARG A 53 3.21 -12.87 -8.49
N ARG A 54 1.91 -12.82 -8.78
CA ARG A 54 1.39 -12.55 -10.13
C ARG A 54 1.83 -11.20 -10.68
N ILE A 55 1.79 -10.13 -9.88
CA ILE A 55 2.20 -8.79 -10.34
C ILE A 55 3.72 -8.64 -10.41
N LEU A 56 4.46 -9.32 -9.55
CA LEU A 56 5.93 -9.37 -9.62
C LEU A 56 6.40 -10.11 -10.87
N ASP A 57 5.73 -11.19 -11.26
CA ASP A 57 5.99 -11.94 -12.51
C ASP A 57 5.73 -11.07 -13.75
N GLN A 58 4.85 -10.07 -13.66
CA GLN A 58 4.61 -9.06 -14.69
C GLN A 58 5.66 -7.93 -14.68
N GLY A 59 6.67 -8.01 -13.82
CA GLY A 59 7.79 -7.08 -13.77
C GLY A 59 7.57 -5.88 -12.86
N ALA A 60 6.66 -5.96 -11.88
CA ALA A 60 6.50 -4.89 -10.89
C ALA A 60 7.76 -4.75 -10.02
N ASP A 61 8.22 -3.53 -9.83
CA ASP A 61 9.35 -3.19 -8.98
C ASP A 61 8.91 -2.59 -7.64
N VAL A 62 7.75 -1.94 -7.63
CA VAL A 62 7.14 -1.31 -6.45
C VAL A 62 5.68 -1.72 -6.35
N VAL A 63 5.25 -2.18 -5.18
CA VAL A 63 3.87 -2.62 -4.94
C VAL A 63 3.24 -1.80 -3.81
N PHE A 64 2.10 -1.21 -4.09
CA PHE A 64 1.26 -0.52 -3.10
C PHE A 64 0.04 -1.38 -2.77
N ALA A 65 -0.06 -1.86 -1.54
CA ALA A 65 -1.09 -2.80 -1.10
C ALA A 65 -2.19 -2.11 -0.30
N VAL A 66 -3.37 -1.92 -0.91
CA VAL A 66 -4.54 -1.28 -0.28
C VAL A 66 -5.63 -2.33 -0.03
N ALA A 67 -5.35 -3.29 0.84
CA ALA A 67 -6.19 -4.48 0.98
C ALA A 67 -6.28 -5.03 2.43
N GLY A 68 -6.04 -4.21 3.44
CA GLY A 68 -6.08 -4.64 4.85
C GLY A 68 -5.20 -5.86 5.12
N PRO A 69 -5.66 -6.88 5.88
CA PRO A 69 -4.91 -8.12 6.12
C PRO A 69 -4.47 -8.86 4.85
N THR A 70 -5.26 -8.84 3.77
CA THR A 70 -4.84 -9.36 2.46
C THR A 70 -3.62 -8.58 1.95
N GLY A 71 -3.59 -7.28 2.15
CA GLY A 71 -2.46 -6.41 1.83
C GLY A 71 -1.19 -6.75 2.61
N HIS A 72 -1.29 -7.24 3.86
CA HIS A 72 -0.12 -7.71 4.61
C HIS A 72 0.60 -8.85 3.87
N GLY A 73 -0.16 -9.84 3.39
CA GLY A 73 0.40 -10.92 2.57
C GLY A 73 1.09 -10.41 1.30
N THR A 74 0.48 -9.41 0.66
CA THR A 74 1.07 -8.77 -0.53
C THR A 74 2.39 -8.07 -0.20
N VAL A 75 2.43 -7.25 0.86
CA VAL A 75 3.64 -6.51 1.26
C VAL A 75 4.77 -7.46 1.66
N ILE A 76 4.47 -8.44 2.52
CA ILE A 76 5.46 -9.42 2.99
C ILE A 76 6.07 -10.18 1.80
N THR A 77 5.24 -10.68 0.88
CA THR A 77 5.72 -11.41 -0.29
C THR A 77 6.57 -10.53 -1.21
N THR A 78 6.18 -9.28 -1.38
CA THR A 78 6.92 -8.31 -2.19
C THR A 78 8.31 -8.05 -1.61
N THR A 79 8.41 -7.78 -0.31
CA THR A 79 9.67 -7.47 0.35
C THR A 79 10.59 -8.69 0.42
N TYR A 80 10.06 -9.89 0.67
CA TYR A 80 10.84 -11.13 0.59
C TYR A 80 11.35 -11.44 -0.82
N SER A 81 10.68 -10.91 -1.84
CA SER A 81 11.16 -10.98 -3.23
C SER A 81 12.16 -9.87 -3.58
N GLN A 82 12.66 -9.13 -2.57
CA GLN A 82 13.59 -8.02 -2.72
C GLN A 82 13.06 -6.92 -3.66
N LYS A 83 11.76 -6.67 -3.60
CA LYS A 83 11.05 -5.61 -4.30
C LYS A 83 10.45 -4.63 -3.30
N TRP A 84 10.27 -3.41 -3.73
CA TRP A 84 9.81 -2.34 -2.88
C TRP A 84 8.32 -2.42 -2.59
N ALA A 85 7.93 -2.21 -1.33
CA ALA A 85 6.54 -2.22 -0.92
C ALA A 85 6.15 -0.94 -0.21
N ILE A 86 4.86 -0.57 -0.32
CA ILE A 86 4.24 0.51 0.41
C ILE A 86 3.02 -0.07 1.14
N GLY A 87 2.99 0.11 2.47
CA GLY A 87 1.89 -0.30 3.33
C GLY A 87 0.75 0.71 3.35
N VAL A 88 -0.35 0.36 4.02
CA VAL A 88 -1.53 1.22 4.16
C VAL A 88 -2.17 1.07 5.55
N ASP A 89 -2.91 2.10 5.97
CA ASP A 89 -3.66 2.27 7.21
C ASP A 89 -2.79 2.55 8.44
N ASP A 90 -1.79 1.73 8.74
CA ASP A 90 -0.87 1.86 9.87
C ASP A 90 0.60 1.82 9.44
N ASP A 91 1.51 2.06 10.37
CA ASP A 91 2.94 2.01 10.10
C ASP A 91 3.44 0.56 10.11
N TYR A 92 3.60 -0.01 8.92
CA TYR A 92 4.05 -1.39 8.74
C TYR A 92 5.49 -1.64 9.22
N TYR A 93 6.31 -0.61 9.33
CA TYR A 93 7.64 -0.77 9.90
C TYR A 93 7.56 -1.29 11.34
N TYR A 94 6.57 -0.83 12.11
CA TYR A 94 6.34 -1.31 13.47
C TYR A 94 5.37 -2.49 13.52
N SER A 95 4.22 -2.41 12.86
CA SER A 95 3.14 -3.40 13.01
C SER A 95 3.43 -4.73 12.31
N VAL A 96 4.13 -4.70 11.18
CA VAL A 96 4.47 -5.90 10.39
C VAL A 96 5.92 -6.32 10.59
N TYR A 97 6.85 -5.36 10.65
CA TYR A 97 8.27 -5.63 10.69
C TYR A 97 8.92 -5.43 12.07
N GLY A 98 8.12 -5.21 13.12
CA GLY A 98 8.60 -5.14 14.50
C GLY A 98 9.70 -4.10 14.74
N GLY A 99 9.63 -2.95 14.09
CA GLY A 99 10.65 -1.92 14.16
C GLY A 99 11.94 -2.27 13.41
N GLY A 100 11.82 -3.04 12.33
CA GLY A 100 12.94 -3.46 11.49
C GLY A 100 13.60 -4.77 11.94
N ASN A 101 13.02 -5.47 12.92
CA ASN A 101 13.57 -6.74 13.43
C ASN A 101 13.16 -7.98 12.60
N VAL A 102 12.24 -7.80 11.66
CA VAL A 102 11.78 -8.86 10.75
C VAL A 102 12.45 -8.67 9.39
N PRO A 103 12.98 -9.73 8.76
CA PRO A 103 13.58 -9.65 7.43
C PRO A 103 12.61 -9.07 6.39
N GLY A 104 13.13 -8.29 5.45
CA GLY A 104 12.35 -7.61 4.41
C GLY A 104 11.98 -6.17 4.75
N ALA A 105 12.19 -5.72 6.00
CA ALA A 105 11.94 -4.34 6.42
C ALA A 105 12.70 -3.32 5.56
N GLU A 106 13.88 -3.69 5.07
CA GLU A 106 14.73 -2.86 4.21
C GLU A 106 14.13 -2.56 2.84
N TYR A 107 13.13 -3.34 2.43
CA TYR A 107 12.38 -3.14 1.18
C TYR A 107 11.03 -2.46 1.40
N LEU A 108 10.67 -2.10 2.64
CA LEU A 108 9.51 -1.27 2.92
C LEU A 108 9.86 0.19 2.72
N LEU A 109 9.30 0.82 1.68
CA LEU A 109 9.56 2.24 1.38
C LEU A 109 8.87 3.18 2.36
N SER A 110 7.60 2.90 2.65
CA SER A 110 6.76 3.75 3.50
C SER A 110 5.44 3.06 3.80
N SER A 111 4.62 3.71 4.62
CA SER A 111 3.21 3.36 4.84
C SER A 111 2.33 4.59 4.71
N VAL A 112 1.23 4.48 3.98
CA VAL A 112 0.20 5.51 3.91
C VAL A 112 -0.69 5.38 5.14
N MET A 113 -0.43 6.21 6.14
CA MET A 113 -1.11 6.14 7.43
C MET A 113 -2.49 6.80 7.39
N LYS A 114 -3.49 6.11 7.89
CA LYS A 114 -4.86 6.61 8.02
C LYS A 114 -5.02 7.33 9.37
N ARG A 115 -4.66 8.61 9.39
CA ARG A 115 -4.64 9.45 10.60
C ARG A 115 -6.06 9.90 11.00
N ILE A 116 -6.89 8.95 11.43
CA ILE A 116 -8.26 9.20 11.92
C ILE A 116 -8.22 10.09 13.18
N ASP A 117 -7.24 9.90 14.04
CA ASP A 117 -6.98 10.72 15.23
C ASP A 117 -6.94 12.22 14.89
N ASN A 118 -6.14 12.60 13.89
CA ASN A 118 -6.03 13.99 13.46
C ASN A 118 -7.32 14.52 12.83
N ALA A 119 -8.01 13.68 12.05
CA ALA A 119 -9.28 14.07 11.43
C ALA A 119 -10.35 14.34 12.49
N VAL A 120 -10.49 13.48 13.49
CA VAL A 120 -11.44 13.65 14.59
C VAL A 120 -11.10 14.88 15.42
N TYR A 121 -9.81 15.05 15.79
CA TYR A 121 -9.35 16.21 16.56
C TYR A 121 -9.63 17.52 15.80
N GLY A 122 -9.33 17.58 14.52
CA GLY A 122 -9.60 18.75 13.68
C GLY A 122 -11.09 19.10 13.62
N THR A 123 -11.94 18.09 13.39
CA THR A 123 -13.39 18.28 13.32
C THR A 123 -13.97 18.82 14.63
N ILE A 124 -13.55 18.26 15.77
CA ILE A 124 -13.97 18.75 17.10
C ILE A 124 -13.50 20.19 17.31
N GLY A 125 -12.24 20.51 16.97
CA GLY A 125 -11.68 21.84 17.12
C GLY A 125 -12.39 22.89 16.27
N ASP A 126 -12.77 22.56 15.04
CA ASP A 126 -13.51 23.46 14.14
C ASP A 126 -14.96 23.67 14.60
N THR A 127 -15.60 22.62 15.11
CA THR A 127 -16.95 22.75 15.70
C THR A 127 -16.93 23.64 16.94
N ALA A 128 -15.93 23.48 17.80
CA ALA A 128 -15.81 24.29 19.03
C ALA A 128 -15.52 25.78 18.75
N LYS A 129 -14.90 26.12 17.62
CA LYS A 129 -14.67 27.52 17.21
C LYS A 129 -15.90 28.20 16.62
N ASN A 130 -16.87 27.41 16.17
CA ASN A 130 -18.10 27.93 15.54
C ASN A 130 -19.32 27.92 16.48
N CYS A 131 -19.13 27.59 17.76
CA CYS A 131 -20.09 27.76 18.85
C CYS A 131 -19.77 29.00 19.66
#